data_3b1ede6651da07592fb7d6bf5b5e4f52
#
_entry.id   3b1ede6651da07592fb7d6bf5b5e4f52
#
_cell.length_a   1.000
_cell.length_b   1.000
_cell.length_c   1.000
_cell.angle_alpha   90.00
_cell.angle_beta   90.00
_cell.angle_gamma   90.00
#
_symmetry.space_group_name_H-M   'P 1'
#
loop_
_entity.id
_entity.type
_entity.pdbx_description
1 polymer ?
#
loop_
_entity_poly.entity_id
_entity_poly.type
_entity_poly.pdbx_seq_one_letter_code
_entity_poly.pdbx_strand_id
1 'polypeptide(L)'
;TGKIKPAYPEDKNISIISSCTKFVIFGQRPVLIGERINPTGKKKFKEALRNNDIPYILNEGITQEEKGAQVLDVNVGLPEIDEVAMMEKVVKELQSVTDLPLQIDTTDPVAMEKALRLYKGKPLINSVNGKQEIMKQIFLLVKKYGGVVVSLTIDEGGIPETAEGRIAIVEKLYKTAAEYGIKAKDIIIDPLA
;
A
#
# COMPACT_ATOMS: atom_id res chain seq x y z
N THR A 1 21.75 37.75 6.07
CA THR A 1 21.31 36.37 5.86
C THR A 1 20.32 36.34 4.72
N GLY A 2 20.75 35.84 3.54
CA GLY A 2 19.95 35.80 2.33
C GLY A 2 18.67 34.98 2.50
N LYS A 3 17.56 35.50 2.02
CA LYS A 3 16.29 34.81 1.94
C LYS A 3 16.37 33.75 0.82
N ILE A 4 16.98 32.60 1.09
CA ILE A 4 16.95 31.45 0.19
C ILE A 4 15.52 30.92 0.23
N LYS A 5 14.77 31.06 -0.84
CA LYS A 5 13.49 30.37 -1.02
C LYS A 5 13.82 28.93 -1.43
N PRO A 6 13.22 27.93 -0.79
CA PRO A 6 13.36 26.55 -1.25
C PRO A 6 12.89 26.43 -2.70
N ALA A 7 13.73 25.86 -3.57
CA ALA A 7 13.29 25.48 -4.89
C ALA A 7 12.43 24.21 -4.75
N TYR A 8 11.15 24.32 -5.01
CA TYR A 8 10.29 23.13 -5.11
C TYR A 8 10.46 22.54 -6.50
N PRO A 9 10.76 21.24 -6.64
CA PRO A 9 10.82 20.60 -7.95
C PRO A 9 9.45 20.69 -8.62
N GLU A 10 9.45 20.84 -9.94
CA GLU A 10 8.21 20.77 -10.72
C GLU A 10 7.52 19.43 -10.48
N ASP A 11 6.21 19.48 -10.31
CA ASP A 11 5.39 18.26 -10.19
C ASP A 11 5.31 17.59 -11.57
N LYS A 12 6.04 16.50 -11.74
CA LYS A 12 6.10 15.76 -13.02
C LYS A 12 4.85 14.95 -13.33
N ASN A 13 3.80 15.02 -12.50
CA ASN A 13 2.56 14.25 -12.67
C ASN A 13 2.79 12.75 -12.96
N ILE A 14 3.73 12.15 -12.25
CA ILE A 14 4.11 10.74 -12.39
C ILE A 14 3.65 9.98 -11.14
N SER A 15 2.98 8.84 -11.33
CA SER A 15 2.68 7.91 -10.25
C SER A 15 3.95 7.11 -9.93
N ILE A 16 4.47 7.27 -8.74
CA ILE A 16 5.74 6.67 -8.32
C ILE A 16 5.68 6.25 -6.84
N ILE A 17 6.22 5.07 -6.55
CA ILE A 17 6.52 4.60 -5.19
C ILE A 17 8.02 4.36 -5.05
N SER A 18 8.52 4.33 -3.83
CA SER A 18 9.95 4.07 -3.59
C SER A 18 10.18 3.36 -2.26
N SER A 19 11.27 2.60 -2.21
CA SER A 19 11.97 2.23 -0.98
C SER A 19 13.01 3.31 -0.64
N CYS A 20 13.98 2.99 0.22
CA CYS A 20 15.12 3.87 0.50
C CYS A 20 16.13 3.95 -0.67
N THR A 21 16.15 2.98 -1.57
CA THR A 21 17.16 2.85 -2.65
C THR A 21 16.57 2.70 -4.04
N LYS A 22 15.39 2.10 -4.18
CA LYS A 22 14.74 1.83 -5.48
C LYS A 22 13.43 2.59 -5.60
N PHE A 23 12.98 2.80 -6.84
CA PHE A 23 11.68 3.34 -7.15
C PHE A 23 10.99 2.57 -8.27
N VAL A 24 9.66 2.62 -8.30
CA VAL A 24 8.82 2.02 -9.34
C VAL A 24 7.85 3.07 -9.86
N ILE A 25 7.76 3.19 -11.20
CA ILE A 25 6.86 4.11 -11.90
C ILE A 25 5.69 3.30 -12.45
N PHE A 26 4.48 3.74 -12.14
CA PHE A 26 3.24 3.18 -12.71
C PHE A 26 2.83 3.90 -13.99
N GLY A 27 2.08 3.20 -14.85
CA GLY A 27 1.47 3.77 -16.06
C GLY A 27 2.34 3.72 -17.33
N GLN A 28 3.59 3.29 -17.26
CA GLN A 28 4.46 3.12 -18.43
C GLN A 28 4.46 1.68 -18.97
N ARG A 29 4.48 0.72 -18.08
CA ARG A 29 4.45 -0.73 -18.35
C ARG A 29 3.85 -1.46 -17.14
N PRO A 30 3.41 -2.71 -17.30
CA PRO A 30 2.95 -3.52 -16.18
C PRO A 30 4.02 -3.60 -15.08
N VAL A 31 3.58 -3.55 -13.82
CA VAL A 31 4.42 -3.71 -12.63
C VAL A 31 4.01 -5.01 -11.95
N LEU A 32 4.99 -5.86 -11.66
CA LEU A 32 4.78 -7.12 -10.96
C LEU A 32 4.85 -6.90 -9.45
N ILE A 33 3.72 -7.07 -8.77
CA ILE A 33 3.61 -7.05 -7.31
C ILE A 33 3.61 -8.50 -6.81
N GLY A 34 4.58 -8.84 -5.99
CA GLY A 34 4.68 -10.18 -5.39
C GLY A 34 3.77 -10.30 -4.18
N GLU A 35 2.87 -11.30 -4.15
CA GLU A 35 1.82 -11.49 -3.15
C GLU A 35 2.01 -12.78 -2.32
N ARG A 36 3.26 -13.18 -2.03
CA ARG A 36 3.51 -14.39 -1.23
C ARG A 36 3.46 -14.12 0.28
N ILE A 37 3.73 -12.89 0.70
CA ILE A 37 3.63 -12.45 2.10
C ILE A 37 2.17 -12.09 2.39
N ASN A 38 1.30 -13.10 2.37
CA ASN A 38 -0.13 -12.97 2.59
C ASN A 38 -0.69 -14.31 3.11
N PRO A 39 -1.44 -14.36 4.23
CA PRO A 39 -1.96 -15.60 4.81
C PRO A 39 -3.09 -16.26 4.00
N THR A 40 -3.73 -15.54 3.07
CA THR A 40 -4.88 -16.04 2.33
C THR A 40 -4.53 -17.28 1.52
N GLY A 41 -5.18 -18.40 1.81
CA GLY A 41 -4.96 -19.69 1.13
C GLY A 41 -3.63 -20.39 1.40
N LYS A 42 -2.74 -19.84 2.25
CA LYS A 42 -1.37 -20.32 2.45
C LYS A 42 -1.15 -20.88 3.88
N LYS A 43 -1.32 -22.18 4.07
CA LYS A 43 -1.19 -22.84 5.39
C LYS A 43 0.18 -22.60 6.06
N LYS A 44 1.27 -22.78 5.32
CA LYS A 44 2.64 -22.59 5.84
C LYS A 44 2.89 -21.14 6.28
N PHE A 45 2.37 -20.18 5.53
CA PHE A 45 2.52 -18.78 5.90
C PHE A 45 1.71 -18.44 7.18
N LYS A 46 0.50 -19.00 7.33
CA LYS A 46 -0.28 -18.87 8.57
C LYS A 46 0.46 -19.45 9.78
N GLU A 47 1.09 -20.61 9.61
CA GLU A 47 1.91 -21.23 10.65
C GLU A 47 3.12 -20.36 11.02
N ALA A 48 3.80 -19.79 10.02
CA ALA A 48 4.93 -18.87 10.23
C ALA A 48 4.50 -17.63 11.03
N LEU A 49 3.34 -17.04 10.72
CA LEU A 49 2.79 -15.92 11.48
C LEU A 49 2.51 -16.31 12.94
N ARG A 50 1.82 -17.44 13.18
CA ARG A 50 1.50 -17.93 14.55
C ARG A 50 2.75 -18.22 15.38
N ASN A 51 3.77 -18.77 14.73
CA ASN A 51 5.04 -19.12 15.38
C ASN A 51 6.04 -17.96 15.40
N ASN A 52 5.66 -16.79 14.87
CA ASN A 52 6.54 -15.64 14.73
C ASN A 52 7.86 -16.01 14.00
N ASP A 53 7.76 -16.86 12.98
CA ASP A 53 8.87 -17.32 12.14
C ASP A 53 9.22 -16.24 11.12
N ILE A 54 9.90 -15.20 11.59
CA ILE A 54 10.32 -14.07 10.74
C ILE A 54 11.28 -14.52 9.63
N PRO A 55 12.27 -15.41 9.87
CA PRO A 55 13.13 -15.90 8.79
C PRO A 55 12.36 -16.48 7.60
N TYR A 56 11.30 -17.24 7.83
CA TYR A 56 10.45 -17.78 6.77
C TYR A 56 9.77 -16.64 5.98
N ILE A 57 9.21 -15.64 6.68
CA ILE A 57 8.54 -14.50 6.06
C ILE A 57 9.51 -13.69 5.19
N LEU A 58 10.72 -13.43 5.68
CA LEU A 58 11.75 -12.71 4.94
C LEU A 58 12.20 -13.48 3.70
N ASN A 59 12.34 -14.81 3.81
CA ASN A 59 12.70 -15.65 2.67
C ASN A 59 11.63 -15.65 1.56
N GLU A 60 10.35 -15.53 1.91
CA GLU A 60 9.29 -15.32 0.90
C GLU A 60 9.50 -14.00 0.15
N GLY A 61 9.92 -12.92 0.82
CA GLY A 61 10.25 -11.64 0.19
C GLY A 61 11.45 -11.76 -0.76
N ILE A 62 12.56 -12.31 -0.28
CA ILE A 62 13.79 -12.52 -1.07
C ILE A 62 13.50 -13.37 -2.31
N THR A 63 12.79 -14.49 -2.14
CA THR A 63 12.43 -15.38 -3.25
C THR A 63 11.59 -14.68 -4.32
N GLN A 64 10.70 -13.77 -3.94
CA GLN A 64 9.89 -13.00 -4.88
C GLN A 64 10.75 -11.97 -5.64
N GLU A 65 11.68 -11.29 -4.96
CA GLU A 65 12.63 -10.38 -5.61
C GLU A 65 13.49 -11.13 -6.64
N GLU A 66 14.04 -12.28 -6.28
CA GLU A 66 14.82 -13.13 -7.19
C GLU A 66 14.01 -13.59 -8.42
N LYS A 67 12.69 -13.75 -8.27
CA LYS A 67 11.77 -14.10 -9.36
C LYS A 67 11.27 -12.91 -10.16
N GLY A 68 11.77 -11.71 -9.90
CA GLY A 68 11.51 -10.52 -10.69
C GLY A 68 10.33 -9.68 -10.20
N ALA A 69 9.82 -9.87 -8.97
CA ALA A 69 8.90 -8.93 -8.37
C ALA A 69 9.53 -7.54 -8.31
N GLN A 70 8.73 -6.51 -8.52
CA GLN A 70 9.16 -5.11 -8.48
C GLN A 70 8.66 -4.39 -7.21
N VAL A 71 7.61 -4.93 -6.59
CA VAL A 71 7.00 -4.50 -5.35
C VAL A 71 6.65 -5.74 -4.54
N LEU A 72 6.73 -5.69 -3.22
CA LEU A 72 6.24 -6.76 -2.35
C LEU A 72 4.97 -6.31 -1.64
N ASP A 73 3.90 -7.08 -1.83
CA ASP A 73 2.68 -6.98 -1.02
C ASP A 73 2.92 -7.60 0.36
N VAL A 74 2.56 -6.86 1.41
CA VAL A 74 2.78 -7.27 2.80
C VAL A 74 1.45 -7.26 3.53
N ASN A 75 0.87 -8.45 3.70
CA ASN A 75 -0.32 -8.71 4.49
C ASN A 75 -0.01 -9.74 5.58
N VAL A 76 -0.24 -9.38 6.83
CA VAL A 76 -0.05 -10.25 8.00
C VAL A 76 -1.34 -10.44 8.79
N GLY A 77 -2.48 -10.05 8.22
CA GLY A 77 -3.80 -10.12 8.85
C GLY A 77 -4.23 -11.56 9.14
N LEU A 78 -4.13 -11.97 10.39
CA LEU A 78 -4.55 -13.27 10.88
C LEU A 78 -5.25 -13.09 12.24
N PRO A 79 -6.52 -13.53 12.39
CA PRO A 79 -7.31 -13.25 13.59
C PRO A 79 -6.68 -13.70 14.91
N GLU A 80 -5.78 -14.71 14.86
CA GLU A 80 -5.19 -15.32 16.05
C GLU A 80 -3.91 -14.64 16.54
N ILE A 81 -3.46 -13.54 15.89
CA ILE A 81 -2.23 -12.84 16.26
C ILE A 81 -2.47 -11.34 16.46
N ASP A 82 -1.54 -10.68 17.11
CA ASP A 82 -1.47 -9.21 17.14
C ASP A 82 -0.95 -8.71 15.79
N GLU A 83 -1.89 -8.32 14.90
CA GLU A 83 -1.57 -7.84 13.55
C GLU A 83 -0.72 -6.57 13.59
N VAL A 84 -0.99 -5.67 14.54
CA VAL A 84 -0.27 -4.39 14.67
C VAL A 84 1.20 -4.62 14.96
N ALA A 85 1.50 -5.46 15.96
CA ALA A 85 2.88 -5.81 16.33
C ALA A 85 3.58 -6.62 15.22
N MET A 86 2.87 -7.53 14.56
CA MET A 86 3.42 -8.34 13.47
C MET A 86 3.73 -7.48 12.24
N MET A 87 2.83 -6.56 11.84
CA MET A 87 3.03 -5.66 10.72
C MET A 87 4.23 -4.74 10.95
N GLU A 88 4.34 -4.14 12.14
CA GLU A 88 5.48 -3.32 12.55
C GLU A 88 6.80 -4.10 12.38
N LYS A 89 6.84 -5.33 12.89
CA LYS A 89 8.02 -6.19 12.85
C LYS A 89 8.38 -6.59 11.41
N VAL A 90 7.42 -7.11 10.65
CA VAL A 90 7.66 -7.59 9.28
C VAL A 90 8.10 -6.46 8.36
N VAL A 91 7.44 -5.30 8.40
CA VAL A 91 7.83 -4.15 7.57
C VAL A 91 9.24 -3.65 7.92
N LYS A 92 9.59 -3.62 9.20
CA LYS A 92 10.94 -3.24 9.63
C LYS A 92 12.00 -4.20 9.11
N GLU A 93 11.79 -5.51 9.30
CA GLU A 93 12.75 -6.53 8.95
C GLU A 93 12.89 -6.73 7.43
N LEU A 94 11.78 -6.66 6.66
CA LEU A 94 11.83 -6.73 5.19
C LEU A 94 12.71 -5.64 4.59
N GLN A 95 12.64 -4.40 5.09
CA GLN A 95 13.48 -3.29 4.62
C GLN A 95 14.97 -3.48 4.91
N SER A 96 15.36 -4.50 5.68
CA SER A 96 16.77 -4.85 5.92
C SER A 96 17.30 -5.90 4.95
N VAL A 97 16.44 -6.64 4.24
CA VAL A 97 16.81 -7.77 3.39
C VAL A 97 16.41 -7.59 1.92
N THR A 98 15.58 -6.61 1.59
CA THR A 98 15.19 -6.29 0.21
C THR A 98 15.19 -4.79 -0.02
N ASP A 99 15.54 -4.40 -1.24
CA ASP A 99 15.46 -3.02 -1.73
C ASP A 99 14.12 -2.70 -2.39
N LEU A 100 13.22 -3.67 -2.54
CA LEU A 100 11.95 -3.44 -3.22
C LEU A 100 11.03 -2.52 -2.42
N PRO A 101 10.28 -1.62 -3.08
CA PRO A 101 9.16 -0.93 -2.46
C PRO A 101 8.12 -1.92 -1.90
N LEU A 102 7.50 -1.56 -0.79
CA LEU A 102 6.44 -2.37 -0.18
C LEU A 102 5.06 -1.78 -0.47
N GLN A 103 4.11 -2.67 -0.69
CA GLN A 103 2.69 -2.43 -0.58
C GLN A 103 2.23 -2.85 0.82
N ILE A 104 1.74 -1.90 1.59
CA ILE A 104 1.20 -2.18 2.93
C ILE A 104 -0.27 -2.55 2.77
N ASP A 105 -0.58 -3.82 2.99
CA ASP A 105 -1.92 -4.38 2.80
C ASP A 105 -2.53 -4.80 4.15
N THR A 106 -3.44 -3.97 4.62
CA THR A 106 -4.23 -4.24 5.84
C THR A 106 -5.51 -3.41 5.87
N THR A 107 -6.53 -3.96 6.47
CA THR A 107 -7.79 -3.25 6.78
C THR A 107 -7.78 -2.58 8.15
N ASP A 108 -6.77 -2.84 8.99
CA ASP A 108 -6.61 -2.21 10.29
C ASP A 108 -5.84 -0.89 10.16
N PRO A 109 -6.47 0.27 10.37
CA PRO A 109 -5.81 1.58 10.25
C PRO A 109 -4.69 1.78 11.27
N VAL A 110 -4.70 1.07 12.41
CA VAL A 110 -3.64 1.14 13.41
C VAL A 110 -2.41 0.38 12.93
N ALA A 111 -2.59 -0.83 12.39
CA ALA A 111 -1.52 -1.60 11.78
C ALA A 111 -0.91 -0.85 10.59
N MET A 112 -1.76 -0.27 9.73
CA MET A 112 -1.32 0.56 8.61
C MET A 112 -0.50 1.76 9.08
N GLU A 113 -0.98 2.52 10.07
CA GLU A 113 -0.24 3.67 10.58
C GLU A 113 1.12 3.28 11.16
N LYS A 114 1.20 2.17 11.89
CA LYS A 114 2.47 1.66 12.43
C LYS A 114 3.46 1.32 11.32
N ALA A 115 3.02 0.63 10.27
CA ALA A 115 3.84 0.31 9.11
C ALA A 115 4.34 1.59 8.41
N LEU A 116 3.44 2.51 8.11
CA LEU A 116 3.76 3.77 7.42
C LEU A 116 4.76 4.64 8.20
N ARG A 117 4.70 4.61 9.53
CA ARG A 117 5.62 5.34 10.41
C ARG A 117 7.08 4.85 10.31
N LEU A 118 7.27 3.57 10.02
CA LEU A 118 8.58 2.92 9.94
C LEU A 118 9.09 2.78 8.50
N TYR A 119 8.20 2.98 7.53
CA TYR A 119 8.55 2.79 6.13
C TYR A 119 9.50 3.88 5.62
N LYS A 120 10.57 3.46 4.97
CA LYS A 120 11.62 4.36 4.45
C LYS A 120 11.43 4.56 2.95
N GLY A 121 10.57 5.50 2.58
CA GLY A 121 10.27 5.80 1.19
C GLY A 121 8.83 6.24 0.98
N LYS A 122 8.34 6.14 -0.25
CA LYS A 122 6.95 6.41 -0.62
C LYS A 122 6.23 5.07 -0.83
N PRO A 123 5.39 4.60 0.12
CA PRO A 123 4.74 3.29 0.06
C PRO A 123 3.64 3.21 -0.99
N LEU A 124 3.25 1.98 -1.35
CA LEU A 124 1.94 1.67 -1.89
C LEU A 124 1.04 1.25 -0.74
N ILE A 125 -0.16 1.84 -0.65
CA ILE A 125 -1.12 1.62 0.43
C ILE A 125 -2.30 0.84 -0.12
N ASN A 126 -2.58 -0.32 0.42
CA ASN A 126 -3.68 -1.20 0.02
C ASN A 126 -4.61 -1.44 1.23
N SER A 127 -5.82 -0.90 1.24
CA SER A 127 -6.46 -0.10 0.22
C SER A 127 -7.44 0.91 0.84
N VAL A 128 -7.94 1.80 0.01
CA VAL A 128 -9.14 2.60 0.29
C VAL A 128 -10.30 2.11 -0.58
N ASN A 129 -11.53 2.36 -0.15
CA ASN A 129 -12.73 2.12 -0.95
C ASN A 129 -13.72 3.28 -0.83
N GLY A 130 -14.84 3.21 -1.56
CA GLY A 130 -15.85 4.27 -1.60
C GLY A 130 -16.69 4.45 -0.32
N LYS A 131 -16.45 3.67 0.75
CA LYS A 131 -17.14 3.86 2.04
C LYS A 131 -16.60 5.09 2.75
N GLN A 132 -17.51 5.93 3.25
CA GLN A 132 -17.18 7.23 3.81
C GLN A 132 -16.17 7.15 4.97
N GLU A 133 -16.36 6.21 5.89
CA GLU A 133 -15.48 6.02 7.05
C GLU A 133 -14.08 5.56 6.64
N ILE A 134 -13.99 4.65 5.65
CA ILE A 134 -12.71 4.14 5.15
C ILE A 134 -11.94 5.26 4.42
N MET A 135 -12.62 6.03 3.56
CA MET A 135 -11.99 7.18 2.90
C MET A 135 -11.40 8.16 3.91
N LYS A 136 -12.17 8.51 4.95
CA LYS A 136 -11.71 9.42 6.01
C LYS A 136 -10.47 8.89 6.73
N GLN A 137 -10.47 7.63 7.12
CA GLN A 137 -9.36 7.02 7.85
C GLN A 137 -8.10 6.93 6.98
N ILE A 138 -8.22 6.34 5.78
CA ILE A 138 -7.07 6.07 4.92
C ILE A 138 -6.52 7.36 4.30
N PHE A 139 -7.35 8.28 3.83
CA PHE A 139 -6.86 9.55 3.26
C PHE A 139 -6.16 10.44 4.29
N LEU A 140 -6.54 10.37 5.57
CA LEU A 140 -5.76 11.02 6.64
C LEU A 140 -4.36 10.43 6.76
N LEU A 141 -4.21 9.12 6.65
CA LEU A 141 -2.90 8.46 6.68
C LEU A 141 -2.08 8.80 5.42
N VAL A 142 -2.70 8.74 4.23
CA VAL A 142 -2.03 9.14 2.98
C VAL A 142 -1.56 10.59 3.03
N LYS A 143 -2.40 11.51 3.55
CA LYS A 143 -2.01 12.92 3.74
C LYS A 143 -0.84 13.07 4.71
N LYS A 144 -0.81 12.29 5.78
CA LYS A 144 0.20 12.39 6.84
C LYS A 144 1.55 11.80 6.44
N TYR A 145 1.56 10.64 5.80
CA TYR A 145 2.78 9.89 5.51
C TYR A 145 3.21 9.95 4.04
N GLY A 146 2.35 10.42 3.15
CA GLY A 146 2.51 10.27 1.71
C GLY A 146 2.16 8.84 1.26
N GLY A 147 2.36 8.55 0.00
CA GLY A 147 2.10 7.25 -0.60
C GLY A 147 1.27 7.34 -1.86
N VAL A 148 1.21 6.23 -2.59
CA VAL A 148 0.23 5.94 -3.63
C VAL A 148 -0.80 5.00 -3.02
N VAL A 149 -2.08 5.23 -3.24
CA VAL A 149 -3.14 4.41 -2.66
C VAL A 149 -3.91 3.63 -3.72
N VAL A 150 -4.06 2.34 -3.49
CA VAL A 150 -4.97 1.47 -4.26
C VAL A 150 -6.40 1.76 -3.82
N SER A 151 -7.27 2.05 -4.77
CA SER A 151 -8.65 2.47 -4.56
C SER A 151 -9.61 1.48 -5.20
N LEU A 152 -10.35 0.76 -4.37
CA LEU A 152 -11.28 -0.28 -4.79
C LEU A 152 -12.63 0.31 -5.19
N THR A 153 -13.22 -0.17 -6.28
CA THR A 153 -14.56 0.24 -6.75
C THR A 153 -15.67 -0.50 -6.02
N ILE A 154 -15.68 -0.37 -4.69
CA ILE A 154 -16.70 -0.90 -3.78
C ILE A 154 -17.09 0.18 -2.77
N ASP A 155 -18.37 0.28 -2.41
CA ASP A 155 -18.88 1.19 -1.40
C ASP A 155 -19.90 0.51 -0.45
N GLU A 156 -20.76 1.29 0.18
CA GLU A 156 -21.80 0.79 1.08
C GLU A 156 -22.81 -0.13 0.36
N GLY A 157 -23.01 0.04 -0.95
CA GLY A 157 -23.87 -0.78 -1.80
C GLY A 157 -23.22 -2.08 -2.30
N GLY A 158 -21.93 -2.28 -2.02
CA GLY A 158 -21.14 -3.39 -2.52
C GLY A 158 -20.39 -3.08 -3.82
N ILE A 159 -20.01 -4.11 -4.57
CA ILE A 159 -19.33 -3.99 -5.87
C ILE A 159 -20.41 -3.75 -6.95
N PRO A 160 -20.37 -2.62 -7.69
CA PRO A 160 -21.33 -2.39 -8.77
C PRO A 160 -21.18 -3.41 -9.91
N GLU A 161 -22.30 -3.85 -10.48
CA GLU A 161 -22.31 -4.76 -11.61
C GLU A 161 -21.91 -4.09 -12.92
N THR A 162 -22.14 -2.76 -13.05
CA THR A 162 -21.91 -2.00 -14.27
C THR A 162 -20.64 -1.16 -14.23
N ALA A 163 -20.09 -0.85 -15.39
CA ALA A 163 -18.94 0.04 -15.51
C ALA A 163 -19.27 1.46 -15.02
N GLU A 164 -20.48 1.96 -15.32
CA GLU A 164 -20.94 3.29 -14.90
C GLU A 164 -21.01 3.38 -13.36
N GLY A 165 -21.50 2.33 -12.70
CA GLY A 165 -21.51 2.27 -11.23
C GLY A 165 -20.10 2.31 -10.63
N ARG A 166 -19.15 1.59 -11.23
CA ARG A 166 -17.76 1.63 -10.79
C ARG A 166 -17.11 3.00 -11.04
N ILE A 167 -17.39 3.63 -12.17
CA ILE A 167 -16.92 4.99 -12.49
C ILE A 167 -17.47 5.99 -11.46
N ALA A 168 -18.73 5.90 -11.06
CA ALA A 168 -19.30 6.78 -10.04
C ALA A 168 -18.56 6.68 -8.69
N ILE A 169 -18.15 5.46 -8.29
CA ILE A 169 -17.32 5.27 -7.09
C ILE A 169 -15.93 5.90 -7.28
N VAL A 170 -15.31 5.74 -8.46
CA VAL A 170 -14.02 6.36 -8.77
C VAL A 170 -14.09 7.88 -8.69
N GLU A 171 -15.13 8.49 -9.24
CA GLU A 171 -15.34 9.94 -9.14
C GLU A 171 -15.49 10.42 -7.70
N LYS A 172 -16.25 9.67 -6.88
CA LYS A 172 -16.38 9.92 -5.44
C LYS A 172 -15.03 9.84 -4.73
N LEU A 173 -14.21 8.81 -5.03
CA LEU A 173 -12.88 8.63 -4.48
C LEU A 173 -11.95 9.79 -4.85
N TYR A 174 -11.87 10.18 -6.13
CA TYR A 174 -11.03 11.31 -6.57
C TYR A 174 -11.46 12.63 -5.94
N LYS A 175 -12.77 12.90 -5.91
CA LYS A 175 -13.31 14.12 -5.29
C LYS A 175 -12.94 14.21 -3.82
N THR A 176 -13.16 13.13 -3.06
CA THR A 176 -12.85 13.09 -1.63
C THR A 176 -11.33 13.18 -1.41
N ALA A 177 -10.52 12.47 -2.18
CA ALA A 177 -9.06 12.53 -2.07
C ALA A 177 -8.52 13.95 -2.28
N ALA A 178 -9.08 14.70 -3.23
CA ALA A 178 -8.70 16.09 -3.50
C ALA A 178 -8.95 17.00 -2.28
N GLU A 179 -9.99 16.76 -1.48
CA GLU A 179 -10.25 17.49 -0.23
C GLU A 179 -9.15 17.30 0.82
N TYR A 180 -8.45 16.15 0.77
CA TYR A 180 -7.28 15.87 1.60
C TYR A 180 -5.96 16.34 0.98
N GLY A 181 -5.99 16.88 -0.26
CA GLY A 181 -4.81 17.33 -1.00
C GLY A 181 -4.04 16.18 -1.69
N ILE A 182 -4.66 15.01 -1.81
CA ILE A 182 -4.10 13.86 -2.52
C ILE A 182 -4.34 14.06 -4.02
N LYS A 183 -3.29 13.93 -4.83
CA LYS A 183 -3.35 14.13 -6.27
C LYS A 183 -3.79 12.86 -6.99
N ALA A 184 -4.45 13.00 -8.14
CA ALA A 184 -4.90 11.88 -8.95
C ALA A 184 -3.77 10.89 -9.32
N LYS A 185 -2.55 11.39 -9.52
CA LYS A 185 -1.36 10.56 -9.79
C LYS A 185 -0.97 9.63 -8.63
N ASP A 186 -1.43 9.92 -7.42
CA ASP A 186 -1.16 9.12 -6.23
C ASP A 186 -2.31 8.15 -5.91
N ILE A 187 -3.20 7.91 -6.88
CA ILE A 187 -4.33 6.98 -6.78
C ILE A 187 -4.24 5.95 -7.92
N ILE A 188 -4.30 4.68 -7.57
CA ILE A 188 -4.40 3.56 -8.52
C ILE A 188 -5.78 2.94 -8.35
N ILE A 189 -6.53 2.78 -9.43
CA ILE A 189 -7.87 2.20 -9.39
C ILE A 189 -7.81 0.70 -9.60
N ASP A 190 -8.41 -0.05 -8.69
CA ASP A 190 -8.75 -1.46 -8.86
C ASP A 190 -10.25 -1.57 -9.15
N PRO A 191 -10.63 -1.93 -10.38
CA PRO A 191 -12.04 -2.02 -10.77
C PRO A 191 -12.75 -3.25 -10.20
N LEU A 192 -12.05 -4.16 -9.53
CA LEU A 192 -12.61 -5.42 -9.01
C LEU A 192 -13.31 -6.24 -10.10
N ALA A 193 -12.63 -6.42 -11.24
CA ALA A 193 -13.16 -7.11 -12.43
C ALA A 193 -13.13 -8.64 -12.27
#